data_7ebbfa55a0ef46e8949bb1a92ab0c546
#
_entry.id   7ebbfa55a0ef46e8949bb1a92ab0c546
#
_cell.length_a   1.000
_cell.length_b   1.000
_cell.length_c   1.000
_cell.angle_alpha   90.00
_cell.angle_beta   90.00
_cell.angle_gamma   90.00
#
_symmetry.space_group_name_H-M   'P 1'
#
loop_
_entity.id
_entity.type
_entity.pdbx_description
1 polymer ?
#
loop_
_entity_poly.entity_id
_entity_poly.type
_entity_poly.pdbx_seq_one_letter_code
_entity_poly.pdbx_strand_id
1 'polypeptide(L)' 'MKVNQIAALRRDHFPIFEHRTYLNSCSQGALASEVRAAYELYLDQLEEYGSLWETWVGIQEDVRGQLAQVFATQPDQV' A
#
# COMPACT_ATOMS: atom_id res chain seq x y z
N MET A 1 -1.34 15.97 15.99
CA MET A 1 -0.72 14.71 16.42
C MET A 1 0.65 15.00 17.02
N LYS A 2 0.96 14.41 18.16
CA LYS A 2 2.24 14.61 18.83
C LYS A 2 3.34 13.79 18.16
N VAL A 3 4.59 14.22 18.30
CA VAL A 3 5.75 13.57 17.68
C VAL A 3 5.88 12.09 18.07
N ASN A 4 5.64 11.75 19.33
CA ASN A 4 5.70 10.36 19.82
C ASN A 4 4.60 9.49 19.23
N GLN A 5 3.43 10.04 18.91
CA GLN A 5 2.36 9.32 18.22
C GLN A 5 2.71 9.04 16.76
N ILE A 6 3.36 9.99 16.10
CA ILE A 6 3.86 9.80 14.73
C ILE A 6 4.91 8.71 14.70
N ALA A 7 5.87 8.73 15.65
CA ALA A 7 6.91 7.71 15.74
C ALA A 7 6.31 6.31 15.97
N ALA A 8 5.30 6.20 16.83
CA ALA A 8 4.60 4.92 17.07
C ALA A 8 3.89 4.41 15.80
N LEU A 9 3.17 5.28 15.09
CA LEU A 9 2.51 4.93 13.85
C LEU A 9 3.51 4.42 12.80
N ARG A 10 4.66 5.07 12.69
CA ARG A 10 5.69 4.66 11.74
C ARG A 10 6.21 3.27 12.07
N ARG A 11 6.49 2.97 13.34
CA ARG A 11 6.95 1.64 13.74
C ARG A 11 5.88 0.57 13.55
N ASP A 12 4.62 0.88 13.86
CA ASP A 12 3.52 -0.07 13.78
C ASP A 12 3.20 -0.47 12.33
N HIS A 13 3.29 0.48 11.39
CA HIS A 13 2.96 0.23 9.99
C HIS A 13 4.18 -0.08 9.12
N PHE A 14 5.38 0.28 9.56
CA PHE A 14 6.62 0.13 8.79
C PHE A 14 7.70 -0.54 9.65
N PRO A 15 7.76 -1.88 9.65
CA PRO A 15 8.67 -2.63 10.52
C PRO A 15 10.15 -2.27 10.43
N ILE A 16 10.60 -1.72 9.29
CA ILE A 16 11.99 -1.31 9.11
C ILE A 16 12.46 -0.32 10.19
N PHE A 17 11.53 0.51 10.71
CA PHE A 17 11.88 1.53 11.70
C PHE A 17 12.20 0.96 13.09
N GLU A 18 11.91 -0.31 13.35
CA GLU A 18 12.33 -0.98 14.58
C GLU A 18 13.82 -1.32 14.57
N HIS A 19 14.41 -1.46 13.38
CA HIS A 19 15.76 -1.95 13.21
C HIS A 19 16.71 -0.90 12.67
N ARG A 20 16.20 0.08 11.92
CA ARG A 20 17.02 1.03 11.18
C ARG A 20 16.36 2.40 11.13
N THR A 21 17.19 3.44 10.99
CA THR A 21 16.73 4.74 10.51
C THR A 21 16.72 4.67 8.99
N TYR A 22 15.51 4.70 8.39
CA TYR A 22 15.35 4.50 6.95
C TYR A 22 15.02 5.82 6.27
N LEU A 23 15.93 6.34 5.44
CA LEU A 23 15.78 7.62 4.76
C LEU A 23 15.96 7.49 3.24
N ASN A 24 15.85 6.28 2.70
CA ASN A 24 16.16 6.00 1.30
C ASN A 24 14.90 5.95 0.42
N SER A 25 13.89 6.76 0.73
CA SER A 25 12.63 6.77 -0.01
C SER A 25 12.78 7.19 -1.47
N CYS A 26 13.86 7.89 -1.81
CA CYS A 26 14.16 8.25 -3.20
C CYS A 26 14.49 7.02 -4.07
N SER A 27 14.99 5.96 -3.47
CA SER A 27 15.25 4.68 -4.15
C SER A 27 14.06 3.76 -4.02
N GLN A 28 13.66 3.46 -2.80
CA GLN A 28 12.55 2.55 -2.50
C GLN A 28 11.92 2.97 -1.18
N GLY A 29 10.65 3.30 -1.19
CA GLY A 29 9.91 3.62 0.03
C GLY A 29 9.90 2.45 1.01
N ALA A 30 9.75 2.75 2.30
CA ALA A 30 9.63 1.74 3.34
C ALA A 30 8.40 0.84 3.08
N LEU A 31 8.54 -0.46 3.32
CA LEU A 31 7.44 -1.41 3.14
C LEU A 31 6.49 -1.34 4.32
N ALA A 32 5.23 -1.01 4.05
CA ALA A 32 4.17 -1.06 5.04
C ALA A 32 3.68 -2.50 5.24
N SER A 33 3.27 -2.84 6.45
CA SER A 33 2.72 -4.16 6.77
C SER A 33 1.46 -4.46 5.95
N GLU A 34 0.63 -3.46 5.72
CA GLU A 34 -0.59 -3.59 4.92
C GLU A 34 -0.28 -3.91 3.46
N VAL A 35 0.79 -3.33 2.91
CA VAL A 35 1.24 -3.60 1.54
C VAL A 35 1.77 -5.03 1.44
N ARG A 36 2.55 -5.48 2.43
CA ARG A 36 3.02 -6.86 2.48
C ARG A 36 1.85 -7.85 2.49
N ALA A 37 0.85 -7.60 3.32
CA ALA A 37 -0.34 -8.44 3.40
C ALA A 37 -1.10 -8.51 2.08
N ALA A 38 -1.18 -7.40 1.34
CA ALA A 38 -1.82 -7.36 0.03
C ALA A 38 -1.07 -8.22 -1.00
N TYR A 39 0.26 -8.22 -0.97
CA TYR A 39 1.06 -9.11 -1.82
C TYR A 39 0.86 -10.57 -1.47
N GLU A 40 0.81 -10.90 -0.19
CA GLU A 40 0.56 -12.28 0.25
C GLU A 40 -0.82 -12.78 -0.19
N LEU A 41 -1.84 -11.94 -0.07
CA LEU A 41 -3.18 -12.27 -0.56
C LEU A 41 -3.17 -12.52 -2.07
N TYR A 42 -2.48 -11.71 -2.83
CA TYR A 42 -2.36 -11.88 -4.27
C TYR A 42 -1.72 -13.23 -4.63
N LEU A 43 -0.64 -13.59 -3.94
CA LEU A 43 0.03 -14.86 -4.17
C LEU A 43 -0.86 -16.04 -3.80
N ASP A 44 -1.59 -15.96 -2.68
CA ASP A 44 -2.53 -17.00 -2.26
C ASP A 44 -3.65 -17.18 -3.30
N GLN A 45 -4.15 -16.09 -3.86
CA GLN A 45 -5.16 -16.13 -4.92
C GLN A 45 -4.63 -16.79 -6.19
N LEU A 46 -3.39 -16.54 -6.55
CA LEU A 46 -2.75 -17.21 -7.69
C LEU A 46 -2.65 -18.71 -7.47
N GLU A 47 -2.27 -19.14 -6.28
CA GLU A 47 -2.16 -20.56 -5.96
C GLU A 47 -3.51 -21.27 -5.98
N GLU A 48 -4.54 -20.64 -5.44
CA GLU A 48 -5.86 -21.28 -5.26
C GLU A 48 -6.73 -21.23 -6.50
N TYR A 49 -6.76 -20.08 -7.19
CA TYR A 49 -7.70 -19.81 -8.28
C TYR A 49 -7.03 -19.61 -9.64
N GLY A 50 -5.72 -19.41 -9.67
CA GLY A 50 -4.99 -19.05 -10.89
C GLY A 50 -5.19 -17.60 -11.25
N SER A 51 -6.07 -17.30 -12.22
CA SER A 51 -6.30 -15.93 -12.66
C SER A 51 -7.65 -15.41 -12.17
N LEU A 52 -7.62 -14.33 -11.39
CA LEU A 52 -8.82 -13.59 -10.96
C LEU A 52 -8.85 -12.22 -11.68
N TRP A 53 -8.83 -12.26 -12.99
CA TRP A 53 -8.69 -11.06 -13.82
C TRP A 53 -9.73 -9.98 -13.51
N GLU A 54 -10.99 -10.36 -13.42
CA GLU A 54 -12.08 -9.41 -13.15
C GLU A 54 -11.93 -8.75 -11.76
N THR A 55 -11.53 -9.54 -10.76
CA THR A 55 -11.26 -9.03 -9.41
C THR A 55 -10.12 -8.02 -9.44
N TRP A 56 -9.04 -8.33 -10.14
CA TRP A 56 -7.87 -7.44 -10.21
C TRP A 56 -8.18 -6.15 -10.97
N VAL A 57 -8.95 -6.22 -12.04
CA VAL A 57 -9.42 -5.03 -12.76
C VAL A 57 -10.29 -4.16 -11.86
N GLY A 58 -11.17 -4.78 -11.05
CA GLY A 58 -11.98 -4.06 -10.06
C GLY A 58 -11.13 -3.32 -9.04
N ILE A 59 -10.08 -3.97 -8.52
CA ILE A 59 -9.14 -3.35 -7.57
C ILE A 59 -8.43 -2.16 -8.24
N GLN A 60 -8.01 -2.30 -9.48
CA GLN A 60 -7.37 -1.22 -10.24
C GLN A 60 -8.29 0.00 -10.33
N GLU A 61 -9.56 -0.21 -10.62
CA GLU A 61 -10.53 0.88 -10.72
C GLU A 61 -10.81 1.51 -9.36
N ASP A 62 -10.84 0.73 -8.29
CA ASP A 62 -10.98 1.26 -6.93
C ASP A 62 -9.79 2.16 -6.57
N VAL A 63 -8.58 1.73 -6.89
CA VAL A 63 -7.36 2.53 -6.66
C VAL A 63 -7.42 3.83 -7.48
N ARG A 64 -7.85 3.74 -8.72
CA ARG A 64 -8.03 4.93 -9.59
C ARG A 64 -8.98 5.94 -8.93
N GLY A 65 -10.10 5.47 -8.39
CA GLY A 65 -11.06 6.30 -7.69
C GLY A 65 -10.48 6.96 -6.43
N GLN A 66 -9.72 6.20 -5.65
CA GLN A 66 -9.06 6.72 -4.44
C GLN A 66 -8.02 7.79 -4.78
N LEU A 67 -7.21 7.57 -5.81
CA LEU A 67 -6.24 8.56 -6.26
C LEU A 67 -6.92 9.83 -6.76
N ALA A 68 -8.03 9.68 -7.49
CA ALA A 68 -8.82 10.82 -7.94
C ALA A 68 -9.29 11.67 -6.76
N GLN A 69 -9.73 11.05 -5.67
CA GLN A 69 -10.12 11.78 -4.45
C GLN A 69 -8.93 12.54 -3.83
N VAL A 70 -7.76 11.88 -3.74
CA VAL A 70 -6.55 12.50 -3.18
C VAL A 70 -6.15 13.73 -3.97
N PHE A 71 -6.24 13.66 -5.30
CA PHE A 71 -5.87 14.77 -6.19
C PHE A 71 -7.03 15.72 -6.52
N ALA A 72 -8.20 15.52 -5.91
CA ALA A 72 -9.40 16.34 -6.12
C ALA A 72 -9.77 16.44 -7.61
N THR A 73 -9.77 15.31 -8.30
CA THR A 73 -10.07 15.22 -9.73
C THR A 73 -11.06 14.09 -10.00
N GLN A 74 -11.36 13.84 -11.27
CA GLN A 74 -12.24 12.76 -11.69
C GLN A 74 -11.42 11.50 -12.02
N PRO A 75 -12.00 10.28 -11.85
CA PRO A 75 -11.27 9.04 -12.14
C PRO A 75 -10.71 8.94 -13.55
N ASP A 76 -11.39 9.53 -14.54
CA ASP A 76 -10.94 9.51 -15.94
C ASP A 76 -9.72 10.39 -16.18
N GLN A 77 -9.31 11.20 -15.19
CA GLN A 77 -8.12 12.04 -15.25
C GLN A 77 -6.88 11.35 -14.65
N VAL A 78 -7.06 10.14 -14.10
CA VAL A 78 -5.97 9.39 -13.45
C VAL A 78 -5.39 8.34 -14.39
#